data_6b0c9df422cb76b0035ce7a0e26b57f4
#
_entry.id   6b0c9df422cb76b0035ce7a0e26b57f4
#
_cell.length_a   1.000
_cell.length_b   1.000
_cell.length_c   1.000
_cell.angle_alpha   90.00
_cell.angle_beta   90.00
_cell.angle_gamma   90.00
#
_symmetry.space_group_name_H-M   'P 1'
#
loop_
_entity.id
_entity.type
_entity.pdbx_description
1 polymer ?
#
loop_
_entity_poly.entity_id
_entity_poly.type
_entity_poly.pdbx_seq_one_letter_code
_entity_poly.pdbx_strand_id
1 'polypeptide(L)'
;FMQNFAHLFSLFLTPDQYARARASIDAGSALRFLMSDAGGPTLTSWRTVAQPEGDGFKLHIDKVWGMYANLDGMAIVAARTPGSFFPSAFLVWPEQYKTLKRTLCGEPFLGDVVQLGNVKGTVQVSQEDRLKVGGPAVLNKYLTTVRPFLVRALMAHVDWLASQGRLELTPDERASRDFIAAAARTKTLSDRYESEDVHRVLALKLASNELLLHLVSRGAVASFLDQRDLLAFTKMEGSSYRCYHELRASMRVAKPVSDSL
;
A
#
# COMPACT_ATOMS: atom_id res chain seq x y z
N PHE A 1 -2.34 -2.58 13.32
CA PHE A 1 -1.88 -2.31 11.96
C PHE A 1 -0.46 -2.80 11.76
N MET A 2 0.51 -2.40 12.59
CA MET A 2 1.92 -2.81 12.50
C MET A 2 2.14 -4.33 12.64
N GLN A 3 1.42 -5.02 13.53
CA GLN A 3 1.51 -6.47 13.68
C GLN A 3 1.02 -7.22 12.43
N ASN A 4 -0.02 -6.72 11.76
CA ASN A 4 -0.50 -7.30 10.51
C ASN A 4 0.49 -7.10 9.36
N PHE A 5 1.18 -5.95 9.34
CA PHE A 5 2.28 -5.72 8.40
C PHE A 5 3.44 -6.69 8.63
N ALA A 6 3.87 -6.88 9.88
CA ALA A 6 4.94 -7.83 10.21
C ALA A 6 4.59 -9.25 9.77
N HIS A 7 3.34 -9.67 9.96
CA HIS A 7 2.87 -10.98 9.54
C HIS A 7 2.82 -11.12 8.00
N LEU A 8 2.37 -10.09 7.29
CA LEU A 8 2.41 -10.05 5.82
C LEU A 8 3.84 -10.17 5.29
N PHE A 9 4.78 -9.45 5.90
CA PHE A 9 6.18 -9.52 5.50
C PHE A 9 6.86 -10.83 5.83
N SER A 10 6.34 -11.62 6.80
CA SER A 10 6.83 -12.97 7.05
C SER A 10 6.73 -13.88 5.81
N LEU A 11 5.82 -13.56 4.88
CA LEU A 11 5.70 -14.30 3.61
C LEU A 11 6.82 -14.00 2.61
N PHE A 12 7.55 -12.91 2.81
CA PHE A 12 8.57 -12.43 1.88
C PHE A 12 9.97 -12.52 2.44
N LEU A 13 10.10 -12.69 3.75
CA LEU A 13 11.35 -12.77 4.47
C LEU A 13 11.82 -14.21 4.64
N THR A 14 13.13 -14.42 4.65
CA THR A 14 13.68 -15.68 5.16
C THR A 14 13.43 -15.78 6.67
N PRO A 15 13.52 -16.98 7.29
CA PRO A 15 13.36 -17.11 8.74
C PRO A 15 14.28 -16.18 9.54
N ASP A 16 15.53 -16.03 9.14
CA ASP A 16 16.51 -15.15 9.81
C ASP A 16 16.17 -13.67 9.65
N GLN A 17 15.81 -13.25 8.44
CA GLN A 17 15.31 -11.89 8.19
C GLN A 17 14.05 -11.60 9.01
N TYR A 18 13.15 -12.58 9.10
CA TYR A 18 11.92 -12.42 9.90
C TYR A 18 12.24 -12.30 11.39
N ALA A 19 13.11 -13.16 11.93
CA ALA A 19 13.50 -13.09 13.33
C ALA A 19 14.15 -11.74 13.68
N ARG A 20 15.07 -11.25 12.84
CA ARG A 20 15.71 -9.95 13.00
C ARG A 20 14.70 -8.78 12.88
N ALA A 21 13.81 -8.84 11.89
CA ALA A 21 12.76 -7.82 11.71
C ALA A 21 11.81 -7.81 12.91
N ARG A 22 11.41 -8.97 13.40
CA ARG A 22 10.54 -9.11 14.56
C ARG A 22 11.18 -8.53 15.81
N ALA A 23 12.43 -8.88 16.10
CA ALA A 23 13.18 -8.31 17.22
C ALA A 23 13.27 -6.77 17.16
N SER A 24 13.48 -6.23 15.96
CA SER A 24 13.51 -4.78 15.74
C SER A 24 12.15 -4.13 16.00
N ILE A 25 11.04 -4.74 15.57
CA ILE A 25 9.67 -4.25 15.82
C ILE A 25 9.33 -4.31 17.31
N ASP A 26 9.68 -5.41 17.98
CA ASP A 26 9.43 -5.59 19.40
C ASP A 26 10.25 -4.57 20.24
N ALA A 27 11.39 -4.10 19.71
CA ALA A 27 12.17 -2.98 20.27
C ALA A 27 11.61 -1.59 19.88
N GLY A 28 10.45 -1.50 19.23
CA GLY A 28 9.79 -0.24 18.90
C GLY A 28 10.10 0.35 17.55
N SER A 29 10.86 -0.36 16.68
CA SER A 29 11.13 0.11 15.31
C SER A 29 9.86 0.09 14.46
N ALA A 30 9.65 1.14 13.67
CA ALA A 30 8.62 1.16 12.66
C ALA A 30 9.02 0.30 11.45
N LEU A 31 8.06 -0.43 10.89
CA LEU A 31 8.21 -1.13 9.61
C LEU A 31 7.36 -0.42 8.55
N ARG A 32 7.91 -0.18 7.37
CA ARG A 32 7.23 0.47 6.26
C ARG A 32 7.54 -0.17 4.92
N PHE A 33 6.61 0.02 3.98
CA PHE A 33 6.79 -0.36 2.59
C PHE A 33 6.85 0.91 1.73
N LEU A 34 7.98 1.15 1.08
CA LEU A 34 8.24 2.31 0.25
C LEU A 34 8.12 1.92 -1.22
N MET A 35 6.91 2.08 -1.76
CA MET A 35 6.59 1.75 -3.15
C MET A 35 6.59 2.97 -4.05
N SER A 36 5.89 4.05 -3.66
CA SER A 36 5.70 5.23 -4.49
C SER A 36 7.01 5.95 -4.77
N ASP A 37 7.28 6.24 -6.04
CA ASP A 37 8.55 6.80 -6.50
C ASP A 37 8.40 8.23 -6.99
N ALA A 38 9.38 9.08 -6.72
CA ALA A 38 9.39 10.48 -7.15
C ALA A 38 9.44 10.63 -8.68
N GLY A 39 9.90 9.60 -9.40
CA GLY A 39 9.90 9.56 -10.85
C GLY A 39 8.55 9.25 -11.48
N GLY A 40 7.53 8.86 -10.69
CA GLY A 40 6.17 8.58 -11.17
C GLY A 40 5.77 7.10 -11.17
N PRO A 41 4.63 6.76 -11.78
CA PRO A 41 4.00 5.45 -11.65
C PRO A 41 4.63 4.36 -12.52
N THR A 42 5.37 4.72 -13.57
CA THR A 42 5.96 3.75 -14.51
C THR A 42 7.35 3.33 -14.05
N LEU A 43 7.67 2.04 -14.11
CA LEU A 43 8.95 1.52 -13.65
C LEU A 43 10.14 2.19 -14.36
N THR A 44 10.01 2.52 -15.64
CA THR A 44 11.06 3.17 -16.43
C THR A 44 11.39 4.58 -15.95
N SER A 45 10.44 5.27 -15.34
CA SER A 45 10.62 6.61 -14.78
C SER A 45 11.13 6.63 -13.34
N TRP A 46 11.17 5.48 -12.66
CA TRP A 46 11.59 5.41 -11.27
C TRP A 46 13.01 5.91 -11.08
N ARG A 47 13.18 6.77 -10.08
CA ARG A 47 14.47 7.31 -9.63
C ARG A 47 15.13 6.40 -8.60
N THR A 48 14.35 5.56 -7.91
CA THR A 48 14.89 4.56 -6.99
C THR A 48 15.45 3.40 -7.79
N VAL A 49 16.77 3.23 -7.72
CA VAL A 49 17.52 2.24 -8.51
C VAL A 49 18.44 1.44 -7.60
N ALA A 50 18.45 0.13 -7.77
CA ALA A 50 19.41 -0.77 -7.16
C ALA A 50 20.50 -1.13 -8.18
N GLN A 51 21.70 -0.63 -7.98
CA GLN A 51 22.88 -0.94 -8.80
C GLN A 51 23.69 -2.04 -8.12
N PRO A 52 24.05 -3.13 -8.82
CA PRO A 52 24.99 -4.10 -8.27
C PRO A 52 26.32 -3.43 -7.89
N GLU A 53 26.81 -3.69 -6.68
CA GLU A 53 28.09 -3.16 -6.20
C GLU A 53 28.72 -4.14 -5.21
N GLY A 54 29.88 -4.71 -5.57
CA GLY A 54 30.52 -5.78 -4.78
C GLY A 54 29.59 -6.99 -4.62
N ASP A 55 29.45 -7.47 -3.38
CA ASP A 55 28.59 -8.61 -3.03
C ASP A 55 27.14 -8.21 -2.74
N GLY A 56 26.72 -7.00 -3.11
CA GLY A 56 25.39 -6.51 -2.81
C GLY A 56 24.90 -5.47 -3.80
N PHE A 57 24.21 -4.48 -3.28
CA PHE A 57 23.61 -3.41 -4.07
C PHE A 57 23.78 -2.06 -3.42
N LYS A 58 24.04 -1.07 -4.25
CA LYS A 58 23.90 0.33 -3.91
C LYS A 58 22.50 0.80 -4.28
N LEU A 59 21.70 1.11 -3.27
CA LEU A 59 20.34 1.61 -3.45
C LEU A 59 20.37 3.14 -3.48
N HIS A 60 20.01 3.72 -4.62
CA HIS A 60 19.66 5.13 -4.72
C HIS A 60 18.15 5.24 -4.49
N ILE A 61 17.75 5.87 -3.42
CA ILE A 61 16.36 5.95 -2.96
C ILE A 61 15.83 7.37 -3.19
N ASP A 62 14.68 7.49 -3.85
CA ASP A 62 13.90 8.73 -4.00
C ASP A 62 12.40 8.38 -3.95
N LYS A 63 11.93 8.10 -2.74
CA LYS A 63 10.56 7.65 -2.45
C LYS A 63 9.72 8.77 -1.89
N VAL A 64 8.43 8.75 -2.26
CA VAL A 64 7.45 9.75 -1.84
C VAL A 64 6.26 9.08 -1.17
N TRP A 65 5.58 9.83 -0.29
CA TRP A 65 4.36 9.42 0.41
C TRP A 65 4.50 8.13 1.23
N GLY A 66 5.68 7.89 1.77
CA GLY A 66 5.89 6.78 2.70
C GLY A 66 5.18 7.04 4.03
N MET A 67 4.35 6.09 4.47
CA MET A 67 3.74 6.15 5.80
C MET A 67 4.82 6.06 6.87
N TYR A 68 4.75 6.93 7.88
CA TYR A 68 5.70 6.99 8.99
C TYR A 68 7.16 7.13 8.56
N ALA A 69 7.41 7.78 7.42
CA ALA A 69 8.75 7.92 6.85
C ALA A 69 9.74 8.64 7.81
N ASN A 70 9.23 9.51 8.69
CA ASN A 70 10.02 10.25 9.67
C ASN A 70 10.41 9.44 10.92
N LEU A 71 9.73 8.32 11.20
CA LEU A 71 10.05 7.49 12.35
C LEU A 71 11.30 6.64 12.08
N ASP A 72 12.04 6.32 13.14
CA ASP A 72 13.13 5.35 13.05
C ASP A 72 12.58 3.93 12.85
N GLY A 73 13.38 3.08 12.23
CA GLY A 73 13.00 1.70 11.96
C GLY A 73 13.51 1.20 10.62
N MET A 74 12.84 0.19 10.08
CA MET A 74 13.23 -0.47 8.84
C MET A 74 12.24 -0.20 7.71
N ALA A 75 12.69 -0.41 6.47
CA ALA A 75 11.84 -0.30 5.29
C ALA A 75 12.05 -1.48 4.33
N ILE A 76 10.96 -1.88 3.66
CA ILE A 76 11.06 -2.61 2.39
C ILE A 76 10.97 -1.57 1.28
N VAL A 77 11.98 -1.50 0.45
CA VAL A 77 12.10 -0.53 -0.64
C VAL A 77 11.96 -1.24 -1.97
N ALA A 78 10.96 -0.88 -2.75
CA ALA A 78 10.84 -1.32 -4.12
C ALA A 78 11.76 -0.47 -5.01
N ALA A 79 12.64 -1.10 -5.78
CA ALA A 79 13.62 -0.43 -6.63
C ALA A 79 13.68 -1.05 -8.03
N ARG A 80 13.99 -0.22 -9.02
CA ARG A 80 14.34 -0.68 -10.36
C ARG A 80 15.74 -1.28 -10.33
N THR A 81 15.89 -2.47 -10.90
CA THR A 81 17.21 -3.11 -11.10
C THR A 81 17.54 -3.08 -12.60
N PRO A 82 18.72 -2.62 -13.02
CA PRO A 82 19.11 -2.64 -14.42
C PRO A 82 18.97 -4.04 -15.03
N GLY A 83 18.43 -4.12 -16.25
CA GLY A 83 18.20 -5.39 -16.95
C GLY A 83 16.96 -6.17 -16.49
N SER A 84 16.22 -5.70 -15.50
CA SER A 84 14.98 -6.35 -15.05
C SER A 84 13.74 -5.60 -15.54
N PHE A 85 12.76 -6.33 -16.04
CA PHE A 85 11.43 -5.79 -16.39
C PHE A 85 10.54 -5.53 -15.17
N PHE A 86 10.90 -6.07 -14.02
CA PHE A 86 10.13 -5.97 -12.78
C PHE A 86 10.94 -5.32 -11.67
N PRO A 87 10.30 -4.60 -10.75
CA PRO A 87 10.98 -4.07 -9.59
C PRO A 87 11.44 -5.21 -8.68
N SER A 88 12.58 -5.02 -8.04
CA SER A 88 13.02 -5.82 -6.91
C SER A 88 12.66 -5.12 -5.61
N ALA A 89 12.53 -5.88 -4.53
CA ALA A 89 12.32 -5.34 -3.20
C ALA A 89 13.54 -5.63 -2.32
N PHE A 90 13.93 -4.67 -1.50
CA PHE A 90 15.11 -4.73 -0.66
C PHE A 90 14.76 -4.35 0.77
N LEU A 91 15.33 -5.07 1.75
CA LEU A 91 15.32 -4.65 3.14
C LEU A 91 16.35 -3.55 3.36
N VAL A 92 15.91 -2.50 4.02
CA VAL A 92 16.77 -1.43 4.54
C VAL A 92 16.60 -1.44 6.05
N TRP A 93 17.62 -1.84 6.75
CA TRP A 93 17.62 -2.02 8.21
C TRP A 93 17.66 -0.68 8.96
N PRO A 94 17.34 -0.64 10.25
CA PRO A 94 17.29 0.63 11.00
C PRO A 94 18.56 1.46 10.94
N GLU A 95 19.73 0.81 11.00
CA GLU A 95 21.03 1.46 10.91
C GLU A 95 21.30 2.14 9.57
N GLN A 96 20.78 1.56 8.47
CA GLN A 96 20.86 2.15 7.14
C GLN A 96 19.75 3.21 6.95
N TYR A 97 18.54 2.92 7.42
CA TYR A 97 17.39 3.81 7.25
C TYR A 97 17.62 5.18 7.92
N LYS A 98 18.23 5.21 9.10
CA LYS A 98 18.52 6.46 9.83
C LYS A 98 19.46 7.41 9.08
N THR A 99 20.29 6.90 8.13
CA THR A 99 21.18 7.74 7.33
C THR A 99 20.47 8.45 6.16
N LEU A 100 19.24 8.05 5.85
CA LEU A 100 18.46 8.63 4.77
C LEU A 100 17.85 9.97 5.20
N LYS A 101 17.80 10.90 4.26
CA LYS A 101 17.07 12.16 4.43
C LYS A 101 15.57 11.87 4.39
N ARG A 102 14.87 12.31 5.43
CA ARG A 102 13.42 12.15 5.59
C ARG A 102 12.78 13.51 5.72
N THR A 103 11.73 13.77 4.94
CA THR A 103 10.98 15.03 4.98
C THR A 103 9.50 14.75 5.03
N LEU A 104 8.78 15.46 5.89
CA LEU A 104 7.34 15.31 6.01
C LEU A 104 6.61 15.93 4.81
N CYS A 105 5.49 15.34 4.44
CA CYS A 105 4.58 15.79 3.39
C CYS A 105 3.29 16.30 4.01
N GLY A 106 3.21 17.62 4.19
CA GLY A 106 2.01 18.25 4.71
C GLY A 106 1.65 17.88 6.14
N GLU A 107 0.42 18.18 6.50
CA GLU A 107 -0.13 17.89 7.83
C GLU A 107 -0.52 16.42 7.98
N PRO A 108 -0.44 15.88 9.20
CA PRO A 108 -0.89 14.51 9.48
C PRO A 108 -2.38 14.32 9.18
N PHE A 109 -2.78 13.07 8.95
CA PHE A 109 -4.16 12.65 8.74
C PHE A 109 -4.70 11.87 9.94
N LEU A 110 -6.02 11.68 10.01
CA LEU A 110 -6.69 10.87 11.01
C LEU A 110 -6.34 11.28 12.44
N GLY A 111 -6.58 12.56 12.76
CA GLY A 111 -6.29 13.07 14.09
C GLY A 111 -4.82 12.94 14.48
N ASP A 112 -3.95 13.29 13.54
CA ASP A 112 -2.49 13.28 13.69
C ASP A 112 -1.83 11.89 13.81
N VAL A 113 -2.59 10.82 13.53
CA VAL A 113 -2.08 9.45 13.63
C VAL A 113 -1.28 9.03 12.40
N VAL A 114 -1.68 9.43 11.19
CA VAL A 114 -1.00 9.04 9.94
C VAL A 114 -0.21 10.18 9.37
N GLN A 115 1.10 10.01 9.29
CA GLN A 115 1.99 10.98 8.70
C GLN A 115 2.69 10.41 7.48
N LEU A 116 2.67 11.17 6.38
CA LEU A 116 3.38 10.82 5.15
C LEU A 116 4.68 11.59 5.05
N GLY A 117 5.65 11.01 4.37
CA GLY A 117 6.92 11.68 4.13
C GLY A 117 7.64 11.13 2.91
N ASN A 118 8.66 11.87 2.49
CA ASN A 118 9.58 11.48 1.44
C ASN A 118 10.87 10.94 2.05
N VAL A 119 11.48 9.97 1.37
CA VAL A 119 12.73 9.33 1.79
C VAL A 119 13.71 9.39 0.64
N LYS A 120 14.88 9.99 0.86
CA LYS A 120 15.90 10.18 -0.17
C LYS A 120 17.29 9.90 0.36
N GLY A 121 18.11 9.28 -0.45
CA GLY A 121 19.53 9.04 -0.14
C GLY A 121 20.07 7.80 -0.82
N THR A 122 21.23 7.34 -0.33
CA THR A 122 21.91 6.16 -0.85
C THR A 122 22.35 5.29 0.31
N VAL A 123 22.08 4.00 0.22
CA VAL A 123 22.53 3.00 1.20
C VAL A 123 23.10 1.78 0.50
N GLN A 124 24.00 1.08 1.18
CA GLN A 124 24.48 -0.23 0.79
C GLN A 124 23.61 -1.29 1.45
N VAL A 125 23.21 -2.29 0.67
CA VAL A 125 22.48 -3.47 1.15
C VAL A 125 23.16 -4.72 0.64
N SER A 126 23.13 -5.79 1.43
CA SER A 126 23.70 -7.08 1.03
C SER A 126 22.83 -7.77 -0.04
N GLN A 127 23.40 -8.76 -0.72
CA GLN A 127 22.65 -9.63 -1.62
C GLN A 127 21.51 -10.34 -0.88
N GLU A 128 21.70 -10.66 0.39
CA GLU A 128 20.71 -11.34 1.22
C GLU A 128 19.52 -10.43 1.55
N ASP A 129 19.72 -9.12 1.60
CA ASP A 129 18.65 -8.15 1.85
C ASP A 129 17.73 -7.94 0.63
N ARG A 130 18.08 -8.48 -0.53
CA ARG A 130 17.18 -8.57 -1.66
C ARG A 130 16.15 -9.67 -1.41
N LEU A 131 14.86 -9.31 -1.36
CA LEU A 131 13.80 -10.28 -1.16
C LEU A 131 13.76 -11.28 -2.32
N LYS A 132 13.72 -12.58 -2.01
CA LYS A 132 13.69 -13.66 -3.03
C LYS A 132 12.42 -13.62 -3.87
N VAL A 133 11.33 -13.15 -3.27
CA VAL A 133 10.04 -13.00 -3.93
C VAL A 133 9.87 -11.52 -4.25
N GLY A 134 10.12 -11.14 -5.48
CA GLY A 134 9.94 -9.78 -5.99
C GLY A 134 8.92 -9.73 -7.11
N GLY A 135 8.59 -8.52 -7.54
CA GLY A 135 7.78 -8.29 -8.71
C GLY A 135 6.27 -8.24 -8.48
N PRO A 136 5.50 -8.23 -9.57
CA PRO A 136 4.04 -7.98 -9.52
C PRO A 136 3.26 -9.01 -8.71
N ALA A 137 3.68 -10.27 -8.69
CA ALA A 137 2.97 -11.33 -7.96
C ALA A 137 2.95 -11.08 -6.44
N VAL A 138 4.08 -10.64 -5.90
CA VAL A 138 4.21 -10.29 -4.47
C VAL A 138 3.41 -9.06 -4.14
N LEU A 139 3.53 -8.03 -4.97
CA LEU A 139 2.78 -6.80 -4.80
C LEU A 139 1.27 -7.07 -4.87
N ASN A 140 0.83 -7.87 -5.83
CA ASN A 140 -0.57 -8.25 -5.95
C ASN A 140 -1.05 -9.03 -4.72
N LYS A 141 -0.27 -10.00 -4.23
CA LYS A 141 -0.62 -10.72 -3.00
C LYS A 141 -0.72 -9.78 -1.80
N TYR A 142 0.25 -8.90 -1.62
CA TYR A 142 0.23 -7.87 -0.58
C TYR A 142 -1.02 -6.99 -0.68
N LEU A 143 -1.26 -6.36 -1.82
CA LEU A 143 -2.39 -5.45 -2.02
C LEU A 143 -3.74 -6.17 -1.90
N THR A 144 -3.84 -7.40 -2.40
CA THR A 144 -5.06 -8.22 -2.30
C THR A 144 -5.38 -8.57 -0.84
N THR A 145 -4.36 -8.71 0.00
CA THR A 145 -4.55 -8.97 1.43
C THR A 145 -4.85 -7.69 2.22
N VAL A 146 -4.14 -6.60 1.95
CA VAL A 146 -4.22 -5.35 2.75
C VAL A 146 -5.45 -4.52 2.43
N ARG A 147 -5.83 -4.42 1.16
CA ARG A 147 -6.96 -3.57 0.72
C ARG A 147 -8.28 -3.89 1.42
N PRO A 148 -8.72 -5.16 1.58
CA PRO A 148 -9.95 -5.46 2.30
C PRO A 148 -9.93 -4.98 3.76
N PHE A 149 -8.79 -5.09 4.47
CA PHE A 149 -8.65 -4.55 5.82
C PHE A 149 -8.78 -3.02 5.82
N LEU A 150 -8.12 -2.35 4.88
CA LEU A 150 -8.24 -0.90 4.71
C LEU A 150 -9.70 -0.50 4.46
N VAL A 151 -10.39 -1.15 3.53
CA VAL A 151 -11.78 -0.86 3.21
C VAL A 151 -12.69 -1.07 4.43
N ARG A 152 -12.49 -2.13 5.20
CA ARG A 152 -13.25 -2.34 6.45
C ARG A 152 -13.02 -1.22 7.47
N ALA A 153 -11.75 -0.83 7.65
CA ALA A 153 -11.41 0.27 8.54
C ALA A 153 -12.05 1.60 8.08
N LEU A 154 -12.09 1.84 6.76
CA LEU A 154 -12.74 3.00 6.17
C LEU A 154 -14.25 3.01 6.41
N MET A 155 -14.92 1.88 6.18
CA MET A 155 -16.37 1.79 6.43
C MET A 155 -16.67 1.97 7.91
N ALA A 156 -15.87 1.44 8.81
CA ALA A 156 -16.01 1.67 10.25
C ALA A 156 -15.75 3.14 10.62
N HIS A 157 -14.83 3.83 9.95
CA HIS A 157 -14.60 5.26 10.15
C HIS A 157 -15.78 6.10 9.66
N VAL A 158 -16.39 5.75 8.52
CA VAL A 158 -17.62 6.36 8.02
C VAL A 158 -18.75 6.22 9.05
N ASP A 159 -18.90 5.03 9.65
CA ASP A 159 -19.90 4.80 10.71
C ASP A 159 -19.61 5.65 11.95
N TRP A 160 -18.36 5.74 12.34
CA TRP A 160 -17.96 6.55 13.46
C TRP A 160 -18.27 8.03 13.23
N LEU A 161 -17.94 8.59 12.05
CA LEU A 161 -18.27 9.96 11.70
C LEU A 161 -19.80 10.19 11.73
N ALA A 162 -20.57 9.24 11.20
CA ALA A 162 -22.04 9.32 11.22
C ALA A 162 -22.60 9.27 12.65
N SER A 163 -22.05 8.39 13.51
CA SER A 163 -22.47 8.30 14.92
C SER A 163 -22.16 9.57 15.73
N GLN A 164 -21.14 10.33 15.32
CA GLN A 164 -20.78 11.61 15.92
C GLN A 164 -21.53 12.81 15.32
N GLY A 165 -22.46 12.58 14.39
CA GLY A 165 -23.18 13.66 13.67
C GLY A 165 -22.28 14.48 12.75
N ARG A 166 -21.07 13.98 12.40
CA ARG A 166 -20.08 14.67 11.56
C ARG A 166 -20.22 14.31 10.08
N LEU A 167 -21.02 13.28 9.77
CA LEU A 167 -21.34 12.82 8.45
C LEU A 167 -22.80 12.39 8.39
N GLU A 168 -23.53 12.82 7.36
CA GLU A 168 -24.91 12.42 7.11
C GLU A 168 -24.98 11.42 5.97
N LEU A 169 -25.61 10.26 6.21
CA LEU A 169 -25.82 9.21 5.21
C LEU A 169 -27.31 9.13 4.84
N THR A 170 -27.59 9.19 3.56
CA THR A 170 -28.91 8.80 3.03
C THR A 170 -29.12 7.28 3.18
N PRO A 171 -30.35 6.77 3.08
CA PRO A 171 -30.62 5.33 3.09
C PRO A 171 -29.81 4.55 2.04
N ASP A 172 -29.70 5.07 0.80
CA ASP A 172 -28.97 4.43 -0.30
C ASP A 172 -27.46 4.39 -0.06
N GLU A 173 -26.91 5.46 0.51
CA GLU A 173 -25.49 5.51 0.88
C GLU A 173 -25.18 4.55 2.04
N ARG A 174 -26.09 4.43 2.99
CA ARG A 174 -25.99 3.45 4.06
C ARG A 174 -26.01 2.02 3.51
N ALA A 175 -26.93 1.72 2.58
CA ALA A 175 -26.98 0.43 1.91
C ALA A 175 -25.69 0.14 1.12
N SER A 176 -25.17 1.15 0.40
CA SER A 176 -23.91 1.04 -0.34
C SER A 176 -22.72 0.77 0.60
N ARG A 177 -22.65 1.50 1.73
CA ARG A 177 -21.63 1.29 2.75
C ARG A 177 -21.71 -0.11 3.35
N ASP A 178 -22.94 -0.60 3.68
CA ASP A 178 -23.17 -1.94 4.22
C ASP A 178 -22.73 -3.02 3.24
N PHE A 179 -23.05 -2.87 1.96
CA PHE A 179 -22.63 -3.77 0.90
C PHE A 179 -21.09 -3.83 0.79
N ILE A 180 -20.42 -2.66 0.75
CA ILE A 180 -18.95 -2.57 0.67
C ILE A 180 -18.31 -3.22 1.91
N ALA A 181 -18.82 -2.95 3.10
CA ALA A 181 -18.31 -3.54 4.34
C ALA A 181 -18.47 -5.07 4.36
N ALA A 182 -19.63 -5.58 3.91
CA ALA A 182 -19.88 -7.02 3.80
C ALA A 182 -19.00 -7.69 2.74
N ALA A 183 -18.78 -7.03 1.59
CA ALA A 183 -17.93 -7.53 0.52
C ALA A 183 -16.44 -7.51 0.88
N ALA A 184 -16.02 -6.70 1.86
CA ALA A 184 -14.65 -6.61 2.33
C ALA A 184 -14.25 -7.80 3.23
N ARG A 185 -14.70 -9.01 2.90
CA ARG A 185 -14.24 -10.24 3.55
C ARG A 185 -12.79 -10.51 3.16
N THR A 186 -11.99 -10.87 4.14
CA THR A 186 -10.57 -11.17 3.92
C THR A 186 -10.36 -12.66 3.76
N LYS A 187 -9.46 -13.03 2.85
CA LYS A 187 -8.80 -14.34 2.89
C LYS A 187 -7.69 -14.29 3.94
N THR A 188 -7.36 -15.43 4.53
CA THR A 188 -6.20 -15.55 5.40
C THR A 188 -4.92 -15.59 4.57
N LEU A 189 -3.77 -15.33 5.19
CA LEU A 189 -2.47 -15.34 4.49
C LEU A 189 -2.07 -16.73 3.97
N SER A 190 -2.61 -17.78 4.56
CA SER A 190 -2.42 -19.17 4.13
C SER A 190 -3.26 -19.54 2.91
N ASP A 191 -4.30 -18.78 2.59
CA ASP A 191 -5.17 -19.08 1.48
C ASP A 191 -4.46 -18.89 0.15
N ARG A 192 -4.85 -19.71 -0.82
CA ARG A 192 -4.42 -19.51 -2.21
C ARG A 192 -5.11 -18.28 -2.80
N TYR A 193 -4.30 -17.41 -3.42
CA TYR A 193 -4.77 -16.22 -4.12
C TYR A 193 -4.81 -16.48 -5.63
N GLU A 194 -5.94 -16.17 -6.24
CA GLU A 194 -6.19 -16.32 -7.66
C GLU A 194 -6.39 -14.95 -8.33
N SER A 195 -6.39 -14.91 -9.67
CA SER A 195 -6.61 -13.66 -10.40
C SER A 195 -7.94 -13.01 -10.06
N GLU A 196 -8.98 -13.81 -9.81
CA GLU A 196 -10.31 -13.36 -9.41
C GLU A 196 -10.31 -12.62 -8.08
N ASP A 197 -9.46 -13.04 -7.13
CA ASP A 197 -9.30 -12.32 -5.86
C ASP A 197 -8.73 -10.92 -6.08
N VAL A 198 -7.77 -10.79 -7.00
CA VAL A 198 -7.21 -9.48 -7.36
C VAL A 198 -8.28 -8.59 -7.95
N HIS A 199 -9.10 -9.10 -8.89
CA HIS A 199 -10.19 -8.34 -9.52
C HIS A 199 -11.25 -7.92 -8.51
N ARG A 200 -11.68 -8.87 -7.66
CA ARG A 200 -12.66 -8.59 -6.60
C ARG A 200 -12.17 -7.48 -5.66
N VAL A 201 -10.92 -7.55 -5.25
CA VAL A 201 -10.35 -6.57 -4.31
C VAL A 201 -10.12 -5.21 -4.98
N LEU A 202 -9.76 -5.18 -6.27
CA LEU A 202 -9.70 -3.94 -7.05
C LEU A 202 -11.07 -3.28 -7.18
N ALA A 203 -12.10 -4.06 -7.51
CA ALA A 203 -13.48 -3.57 -7.60
C ALA A 203 -13.98 -3.04 -6.25
N LEU A 204 -13.68 -3.76 -5.16
CA LEU A 204 -14.01 -3.34 -3.80
C LEU A 204 -13.33 -2.01 -3.43
N LYS A 205 -12.04 -1.87 -3.73
CA LYS A 205 -11.30 -0.62 -3.48
C LYS A 205 -11.85 0.53 -4.32
N LEU A 206 -12.18 0.28 -5.58
CA LEU A 206 -12.82 1.28 -6.45
C LEU A 206 -14.17 1.72 -5.86
N ALA A 207 -15.05 0.79 -5.53
CA ALA A 207 -16.36 1.11 -4.95
C ALA A 207 -16.25 1.92 -3.65
N SER A 208 -15.30 1.55 -2.77
CA SER A 208 -15.06 2.32 -1.55
C SER A 208 -14.58 3.74 -1.83
N ASN A 209 -13.69 3.93 -2.80
CA ASN A 209 -13.21 5.25 -3.20
C ASN A 209 -14.34 6.12 -3.77
N GLU A 210 -15.18 5.54 -4.64
CA GLU A 210 -16.30 6.26 -5.25
C GLU A 210 -17.33 6.70 -4.22
N LEU A 211 -17.64 5.83 -3.22
CA LEU A 211 -18.49 6.22 -2.11
C LEU A 211 -17.91 7.41 -1.33
N LEU A 212 -16.62 7.38 -0.96
CA LEU A 212 -15.99 8.48 -0.22
C LEU A 212 -15.98 9.78 -1.03
N LEU A 213 -15.65 9.69 -2.32
CA LEU A 213 -15.67 10.85 -3.23
C LEU A 213 -17.08 11.43 -3.34
N HIS A 214 -18.10 10.59 -3.46
CA HIS A 214 -19.49 11.00 -3.50
C HIS A 214 -19.91 11.73 -2.20
N LEU A 215 -19.63 11.14 -1.04
CA LEU A 215 -19.96 11.74 0.26
C LEU A 215 -19.33 13.12 0.45
N VAL A 216 -18.05 13.28 0.07
CA VAL A 216 -17.38 14.57 0.15
C VAL A 216 -17.95 15.56 -0.86
N SER A 217 -18.15 15.15 -2.13
CA SER A 217 -18.59 16.04 -3.21
C SER A 217 -19.99 16.58 -3.02
N ARG A 218 -20.90 15.82 -2.40
CA ARG A 218 -22.26 16.29 -2.09
C ARG A 218 -22.36 17.07 -0.78
N GLY A 219 -21.24 17.29 -0.08
CA GLY A 219 -21.24 18.03 1.18
C GLY A 219 -21.79 17.27 2.39
N ALA A 220 -21.77 15.92 2.35
CA ALA A 220 -22.22 15.08 3.46
C ALA A 220 -21.38 15.22 4.72
N VAL A 221 -20.17 15.72 4.60
CA VAL A 221 -19.15 15.77 5.66
C VAL A 221 -18.99 17.21 6.12
N ALA A 222 -19.28 17.49 7.38
CA ALA A 222 -19.34 18.86 7.90
C ALA A 222 -17.96 19.52 8.03
N SER A 223 -16.94 18.77 8.45
CA SER A 223 -15.61 19.30 8.74
C SER A 223 -14.66 19.19 7.52
N PHE A 224 -13.92 20.27 7.23
CA PHE A 224 -12.86 20.25 6.22
C PHE A 224 -11.79 19.20 6.53
N LEU A 225 -11.42 18.99 7.80
CA LEU A 225 -10.44 17.99 8.18
C LEU A 225 -10.93 16.57 7.89
N ASP A 226 -12.21 16.28 8.15
CA ASP A 226 -12.81 14.98 7.82
C ASP A 226 -12.89 14.76 6.32
N GLN A 227 -13.26 15.79 5.55
CA GLN A 227 -13.25 15.74 4.08
C GLN A 227 -11.85 15.42 3.57
N ARG A 228 -10.83 16.12 4.06
CA ARG A 228 -9.41 15.89 3.72
C ARG A 228 -9.00 14.46 4.01
N ASP A 229 -9.35 13.95 5.19
CA ASP A 229 -8.97 12.61 5.63
C ASP A 229 -9.65 11.53 4.78
N LEU A 230 -10.95 11.66 4.48
CA LEU A 230 -11.65 10.75 3.57
C LEU A 230 -11.07 10.77 2.16
N LEU A 231 -10.74 11.96 1.63
CA LEU A 231 -10.09 12.09 0.31
C LEU A 231 -8.68 11.49 0.29
N ALA A 232 -7.92 11.60 1.37
CA ALA A 232 -6.60 10.98 1.48
C ALA A 232 -6.68 9.46 1.32
N PHE A 233 -7.68 8.82 1.92
CA PHE A 233 -7.91 7.38 1.77
C PHE A 233 -8.19 6.94 0.34
N THR A 234 -8.81 7.79 -0.48
CA THR A 234 -9.03 7.45 -1.90
C THR A 234 -7.73 7.33 -2.70
N LYS A 235 -6.61 7.80 -2.16
CA LYS A 235 -5.27 7.69 -2.77
C LYS A 235 -4.44 6.55 -2.19
N MET A 236 -4.75 6.10 -0.96
CA MET A 236 -4.01 5.02 -0.31
C MET A 236 -4.30 3.67 -0.98
N GLU A 237 -3.25 2.87 -1.20
CA GLU A 237 -3.31 1.52 -1.77
C GLU A 237 -4.03 1.41 -3.13
N GLY A 238 -4.10 2.51 -3.85
CA GLY A 238 -4.64 2.61 -5.21
C GLY A 238 -5.77 3.63 -5.33
N SER A 239 -5.55 4.64 -6.18
CA SER A 239 -6.58 5.61 -6.55
C SER A 239 -7.65 4.96 -7.43
N SER A 240 -8.85 5.58 -7.52
CA SER A 240 -9.93 5.15 -8.41
C SER A 240 -9.45 4.95 -9.85
N TYR A 241 -8.68 5.92 -10.37
CA TYR A 241 -8.10 5.82 -11.71
C TYR A 241 -7.24 4.56 -11.87
N ARG A 242 -6.33 4.28 -10.92
CA ARG A 242 -5.47 3.10 -10.98
C ARG A 242 -6.27 1.80 -10.88
N CYS A 243 -7.19 1.71 -9.91
CA CYS A 243 -8.02 0.52 -9.75
C CYS A 243 -8.86 0.23 -11.00
N TYR A 244 -9.46 1.26 -11.59
CA TYR A 244 -10.22 1.15 -12.84
C TYR A 244 -9.35 0.64 -14.01
N HIS A 245 -8.17 1.23 -14.20
CA HIS A 245 -7.28 0.81 -15.29
C HIS A 245 -6.73 -0.60 -15.11
N GLU A 246 -6.39 -1.01 -13.90
CA GLU A 246 -5.96 -2.38 -13.60
C GLU A 246 -7.09 -3.38 -13.86
N LEU A 247 -8.33 -3.09 -13.44
CA LEU A 247 -9.52 -3.90 -13.75
C LEU A 247 -9.75 -4.02 -15.26
N ARG A 248 -9.76 -2.91 -15.97
CA ARG A 248 -9.96 -2.90 -17.42
C ARG A 248 -8.87 -3.66 -18.18
N ALA A 249 -7.62 -3.54 -17.76
CA ALA A 249 -6.51 -4.26 -18.37
C ALA A 249 -6.68 -5.79 -18.19
N SER A 250 -7.07 -6.22 -16.99
CA SER A 250 -7.26 -7.64 -16.68
C SER A 250 -8.45 -8.27 -17.43
N MET A 251 -9.54 -7.53 -17.61
CA MET A 251 -10.70 -8.00 -18.40
C MET A 251 -10.38 -8.18 -19.90
N ARG A 252 -9.42 -7.42 -20.44
CA ARG A 252 -9.01 -7.56 -21.84
C ARG A 252 -8.14 -8.79 -22.11
N VAL A 253 -7.49 -9.32 -21.07
CA VAL A 253 -6.64 -10.53 -21.17
C VAL A 253 -7.50 -11.82 -21.17
N ALA A 254 -8.69 -11.78 -20.62
CA ALA A 254 -9.67 -12.84 -20.76
C ALA A 254 -10.24 -12.81 -22.20
N LYS A 255 -9.49 -13.36 -23.17
CA LYS A 255 -10.04 -13.63 -24.51
C LYS A 255 -11.24 -14.56 -24.33
N PRO A 256 -12.36 -14.29 -25.03
CA PRO A 256 -13.40 -15.29 -25.12
C PRO A 256 -12.76 -16.57 -25.67
N VAL A 257 -13.02 -17.69 -25.03
CA VAL A 257 -12.78 -19.01 -25.63
C VAL A 257 -13.52 -18.97 -26.95
N SER A 258 -12.78 -18.99 -28.04
CA SER A 258 -13.40 -19.14 -29.36
C SER A 258 -14.11 -20.48 -29.32
N ASP A 259 -15.44 -20.44 -29.30
CA ASP A 259 -16.26 -21.58 -29.61
C ASP A 259 -15.82 -22.07 -31.02
N SER A 260 -14.90 -23.01 -31.05
CA SER A 260 -14.62 -23.80 -32.23
C SER A 260 -15.75 -24.81 -32.37
N LEU A 261 -16.78 -24.41 -33.13
CA LEU A 261 -17.71 -25.33 -33.78
C LEU A 261 -16.99 -26.16 -34.82
#